data_9e16bdac094563c7228198cd53e31f85
#
_entry.id   9e16bdac094563c7228198cd53e31f85
#
_cell.length_a   1.000
_cell.length_b   1.000
_cell.length_c   1.000
_cell.angle_alpha   90.00
_cell.angle_beta   90.00
_cell.angle_gamma   90.00
#
_symmetry.space_group_name_H-M   'P 1'
#
loop_
_entity.id
_entity.type
_entity.pdbx_description
1 polymer ?
#
loop_
_entity_poly.entity_id
_entity_poly.type
_entity_poly.pdbx_seq_one_letter_code
_entity_poly.pdbx_strand_id
1 'polypeptide(L)'
;MIGQKLYNYAKKIIPGGTMLLSKRPEMFLPDLWPAYFSKSKGCKVWDLDGNEYLDFSIMGIGTNTLGYGNKEVDNAVKKVISKGNMSTLNCPEEVYLAERLLEINPWADCVKFSRAG
;
A
#
# COMPACT_ATOMS: atom_id res chain seq x y z
N MET A 1 13.79 1.46 -20.36
CA MET A 1 12.86 0.82 -19.43
C MET A 1 11.50 1.48 -19.53
N ILE A 2 10.42 0.69 -19.42
CA ILE A 2 9.04 1.18 -19.56
C ILE A 2 8.69 2.13 -18.41
N GLY A 3 9.09 1.79 -17.20
CA GLY A 3 8.80 2.59 -16.01
C GLY A 3 9.33 4.02 -16.08
N GLN A 4 10.54 4.22 -16.56
CA GLN A 4 11.12 5.57 -16.71
C GLN A 4 10.42 6.40 -17.81
N LYS A 5 10.05 5.76 -18.92
CA LYS A 5 9.23 6.43 -19.96
C LYS A 5 7.90 6.89 -19.42
N LEU A 6 7.23 6.02 -18.65
CA LEU A 6 5.96 6.35 -18.00
C LEU A 6 6.14 7.47 -16.97
N TYR A 7 7.21 7.45 -16.16
CA TYR A 7 7.49 8.50 -15.19
C TYR A 7 7.79 9.85 -15.85
N ASN A 8 8.53 9.85 -16.94
CA ASN A 8 8.77 11.06 -17.72
C ASN A 8 7.48 11.65 -18.31
N TYR A 9 6.53 10.80 -18.69
CA TYR A 9 5.21 11.24 -19.07
C TYR A 9 4.40 11.76 -17.86
N ALA A 10 4.44 11.03 -16.74
CA ALA A 10 3.75 11.43 -15.51
C ALA A 10 4.16 12.83 -15.03
N LYS A 11 5.44 13.20 -15.14
CA LYS A 11 5.92 14.54 -14.80
C LYS A 11 5.28 15.67 -15.62
N LYS A 12 4.71 15.37 -16.79
CA LYS A 12 4.03 16.37 -17.62
C LYS A 12 2.58 16.60 -17.21
N ILE A 13 1.96 15.61 -16.58
CA ILE A 13 0.52 15.64 -16.24
C ILE A 13 0.25 15.60 -14.74
N ILE A 14 1.23 15.24 -13.92
CA ILE A 14 1.15 15.21 -12.47
C ILE A 14 2.27 16.07 -11.91
N PRO A 15 1.99 17.15 -11.19
CA PRO A 15 3.02 17.95 -10.54
C PRO A 15 3.94 17.10 -9.66
N GLY A 16 5.25 17.08 -10.00
CA GLY A 16 6.23 16.23 -9.34
C GLY A 16 6.23 14.74 -9.76
N GLY A 17 5.40 14.34 -10.74
CA GLY A 17 5.34 12.98 -11.30
C GLY A 17 4.65 11.93 -10.42
N THR A 18 4.47 12.21 -9.13
CA THR A 18 3.82 11.33 -8.14
C THR A 18 3.33 12.14 -6.95
N MET A 19 2.34 11.61 -6.21
CA MET A 19 1.85 12.25 -4.99
C MET A 19 2.88 12.31 -3.86
N LEU A 20 3.74 11.28 -3.74
CA LEU A 20 4.64 11.14 -2.60
C LEU A 20 6.08 11.47 -3.00
N LEU A 21 6.69 12.40 -2.29
CA LEU A 21 8.11 12.74 -2.45
C LEU A 21 9.00 11.49 -2.32
N SER A 22 8.72 10.64 -1.34
CA SER A 22 9.47 9.39 -1.08
C SER A 22 9.36 8.34 -2.18
N LYS A 23 8.51 8.53 -3.19
CA LYS A 23 8.39 7.63 -4.36
C LYS A 23 8.96 8.22 -5.64
N ARG A 24 9.57 9.39 -5.57
CA ARG A 24 10.24 10.00 -6.73
C ARG A 24 11.55 9.27 -7.03
N PRO A 25 11.75 8.77 -8.26
CA PRO A 25 13.00 8.13 -8.68
C PRO A 25 14.25 8.97 -8.41
N GLU A 26 14.13 10.28 -8.47
CA GLU A 26 15.23 11.23 -8.20
C GLU A 26 15.77 11.13 -6.76
N MET A 27 14.96 10.61 -5.82
CA MET A 27 15.38 10.39 -4.42
C MET A 27 16.29 9.17 -4.24
N PHE A 28 16.39 8.31 -5.25
CA PHE A 28 17.13 7.04 -5.18
C PHE A 28 18.18 6.97 -6.28
N LEU A 29 17.76 6.59 -7.48
CA LEU A 29 18.65 6.39 -8.63
C LEU A 29 17.99 7.00 -9.88
N PRO A 30 18.21 8.30 -10.15
CA PRO A 30 17.65 8.97 -11.30
C PRO A 30 17.90 8.18 -12.59
N ASP A 31 16.88 8.11 -13.45
CA ASP A 31 16.90 7.44 -14.76
C ASP A 31 17.08 5.91 -14.75
N LEU A 32 17.50 5.32 -13.64
CA LEU A 32 17.69 3.86 -13.49
C LEU A 32 16.73 3.22 -12.51
N TRP A 33 16.11 4.01 -11.59
CA TRP A 33 15.15 3.47 -10.64
C TRP A 33 13.91 2.89 -11.35
N PRO A 34 13.46 1.66 -11.01
CA PRO A 34 12.24 1.07 -11.57
C PRO A 34 11.02 1.78 -10.99
N ALA A 35 10.58 2.85 -11.64
CA ALA A 35 9.61 3.82 -11.08
C ALA A 35 8.22 3.23 -10.77
N TYR A 36 7.84 2.13 -11.43
CA TYR A 36 6.52 1.50 -11.29
C TYR A 36 6.63 -0.01 -11.18
N PHE A 37 5.76 -0.59 -10.39
CA PHE A 37 5.63 -2.04 -10.27
C PHE A 37 4.48 -2.59 -11.12
N SER A 38 4.63 -3.81 -11.60
CA SER A 38 3.58 -4.61 -12.26
C SER A 38 2.89 -5.55 -11.27
N LYS A 39 3.66 -6.13 -10.35
CA LYS A 39 3.17 -6.98 -9.28
C LYS A 39 4.13 -6.98 -8.09
N SER A 40 3.63 -7.42 -6.94
CA SER A 40 4.44 -7.69 -5.75
C SER A 40 3.94 -8.94 -5.03
N LYS A 41 4.86 -9.69 -4.39
CA LYS A 41 4.54 -10.89 -3.63
C LYS A 41 5.60 -11.19 -2.57
N GLY A 42 5.19 -11.39 -1.33
CA GLY A 42 6.14 -11.58 -0.23
C GLY A 42 7.05 -10.37 -0.10
N CYS A 43 8.36 -10.55 -0.23
CA CYS A 43 9.35 -9.47 -0.27
C CYS A 43 9.82 -9.12 -1.70
N LYS A 44 9.14 -9.59 -2.73
CA LYS A 44 9.54 -9.39 -4.12
C LYS A 44 8.63 -8.41 -4.83
N VAL A 45 9.23 -7.59 -5.71
CA VAL A 45 8.54 -6.64 -6.58
C VAL A 45 9.03 -6.83 -8.00
N TRP A 46 8.15 -6.74 -8.97
CA TRP A 46 8.48 -6.77 -10.40
C TRP A 46 8.15 -5.43 -11.04
N ASP A 47 9.06 -4.91 -11.83
CA ASP A 47 8.83 -3.69 -12.59
C ASP A 47 7.94 -3.93 -13.84
N LEU A 48 7.72 -2.89 -14.64
CA LEU A 48 6.92 -2.98 -15.87
C LEU A 48 7.65 -3.69 -17.01
N ASP A 49 8.96 -3.86 -16.90
CA ASP A 49 9.78 -4.63 -17.85
C ASP A 49 9.90 -6.10 -17.44
N GLY A 50 9.33 -6.49 -16.27
CA GLY A 50 9.32 -7.85 -15.74
C GLY A 50 10.54 -8.22 -14.91
N ASN A 51 11.43 -7.29 -14.62
CA ASN A 51 12.59 -7.54 -13.77
C ASN A 51 12.16 -7.72 -12.31
N GLU A 52 12.72 -8.71 -11.63
CA GLU A 52 12.45 -9.02 -10.22
C GLU A 52 13.46 -8.32 -9.31
N TYR A 53 12.96 -7.73 -8.24
CA TYR A 53 13.75 -7.09 -7.18
C TYR A 53 13.32 -7.60 -5.80
N LEU A 54 14.26 -7.63 -4.86
CA LEU A 54 13.96 -7.79 -3.44
C LEU A 54 13.70 -6.41 -2.84
N ASP A 55 12.56 -6.26 -2.16
CA ASP A 55 12.21 -5.03 -1.47
C ASP A 55 12.76 -5.04 -0.04
N PHE A 56 13.85 -4.31 0.18
CA PHE A 56 14.46 -4.07 1.49
C PHE A 56 13.97 -2.77 2.14
N SER A 57 12.93 -2.15 1.60
CA SER A 57 12.31 -0.95 2.17
C SER A 57 11.35 -1.29 3.30
N ILE A 58 10.70 -0.27 3.83
CA ILE A 58 9.64 -0.41 4.84
C ILE A 58 8.28 -0.84 4.24
N MET A 59 8.24 -1.37 3.02
CA MET A 59 7.10 -1.98 2.35
C MET A 59 5.79 -1.20 2.51
N GLY A 60 5.76 0.02 1.97
CA GLY A 60 4.58 0.90 2.06
C GLY A 60 4.41 1.51 3.46
N ILE A 61 5.54 1.92 4.09
CA ILE A 61 5.57 2.57 5.40
C ILE A 61 4.95 1.66 6.48
N GLY A 62 5.40 0.39 6.50
CA GLY A 62 4.99 -0.61 7.48
C GLY A 62 3.60 -1.20 7.28
N THR A 63 2.89 -0.85 6.20
CA THR A 63 1.53 -1.38 5.95
C THR A 63 1.51 -2.83 5.50
N ASN A 64 2.62 -3.34 4.96
CA ASN A 64 2.73 -4.70 4.42
C ASN A 64 3.71 -5.57 5.22
N THR A 65 3.70 -5.49 6.53
CA THR A 65 4.60 -6.25 7.42
C THR A 65 4.48 -7.77 7.27
N LEU A 66 3.33 -8.28 6.80
CA LEU A 66 3.11 -9.69 6.47
C LEU A 66 3.65 -10.08 5.08
N GLY A 67 4.22 -9.14 4.35
CA GLY A 67 4.60 -9.29 2.96
C GLY A 67 3.47 -8.94 1.99
N TYR A 68 3.86 -8.62 0.76
CA TYR A 68 2.91 -8.28 -0.30
C TYR A 68 2.01 -9.46 -0.67
N GLY A 69 0.74 -9.20 -0.94
CA GLY A 69 -0.20 -10.18 -1.46
C GLY A 69 -0.40 -11.38 -0.49
N ASN A 70 -0.55 -11.11 0.81
CA ASN A 70 -0.91 -12.15 1.77
C ASN A 70 -2.30 -12.70 1.45
N LYS A 71 -2.39 -14.01 1.21
CA LYS A 71 -3.63 -14.66 0.72
C LYS A 71 -4.79 -14.54 1.71
N GLU A 72 -4.53 -14.62 3.00
CA GLU A 72 -5.59 -14.56 4.03
C GLU A 72 -6.19 -13.16 4.06
N VAL A 73 -5.33 -12.14 4.09
CA VAL A 73 -5.74 -10.73 4.05
C VAL A 73 -6.49 -10.42 2.75
N ASP A 74 -5.90 -10.78 1.59
CA ASP A 74 -6.52 -10.53 0.29
C ASP A 74 -7.88 -11.19 0.15
N ASN A 75 -8.05 -12.41 0.66
CA ASN A 75 -9.32 -13.13 0.62
C ASN A 75 -10.37 -12.50 1.55
N ALA A 76 -9.97 -12.02 2.72
CA ALA A 76 -10.85 -11.30 3.62
C ALA A 76 -11.34 -9.99 2.98
N VAL A 77 -10.42 -9.21 2.39
CA VAL A 77 -10.74 -7.96 1.69
C VAL A 77 -11.69 -8.21 0.51
N LYS A 78 -11.44 -9.23 -0.32
CA LYS A 78 -12.30 -9.59 -1.44
C LYS A 78 -13.73 -9.93 -1.00
N LYS A 79 -13.88 -10.63 0.12
CA LYS A 79 -15.21 -10.94 0.69
C LYS A 79 -15.98 -9.69 1.12
N VAL A 80 -15.29 -8.71 1.68
CA VAL A 80 -15.92 -7.44 2.08
C VAL A 80 -16.30 -6.62 0.85
N ILE A 81 -15.37 -6.49 -0.11
CA ILE A 81 -15.62 -5.76 -1.37
C ILE A 81 -16.84 -6.32 -2.11
N SER A 82 -17.03 -7.66 -2.13
CA SER A 82 -18.17 -8.29 -2.81
C SER A 82 -19.52 -8.00 -2.18
N LYS A 83 -19.56 -7.55 -0.93
CA LYS A 83 -20.77 -7.12 -0.22
C LYS A 83 -21.10 -5.63 -0.41
N GLY A 84 -20.22 -4.89 -1.06
CA GLY A 84 -20.24 -3.44 -1.13
C GLY A 84 -19.45 -2.80 0.01
N ASN A 85 -18.86 -1.66 -0.30
CA ASN A 85 -18.11 -0.83 0.65
C ASN A 85 -18.54 0.64 0.50
N MET A 86 -18.15 1.49 1.44
CA MET A 86 -18.52 2.91 1.46
C MET A 86 -20.05 3.14 1.49
N SER A 87 -20.76 2.26 2.19
CA SER A 87 -22.22 2.40 2.42
C SER A 87 -22.54 3.63 3.26
N THR A 88 -23.80 4.09 3.20
CA THR A 88 -24.35 5.09 4.13
C THR A 88 -24.38 4.59 5.58
N LEU A 89 -24.50 3.28 5.78
CA LEU A 89 -24.46 2.65 7.10
C LEU A 89 -23.01 2.38 7.53
N ASN A 90 -22.80 2.31 8.83
CA ASN A 90 -21.49 2.00 9.41
C ASN A 90 -21.08 0.56 9.08
N CYS A 91 -19.77 0.35 9.01
CA CYS A 91 -19.16 -0.95 8.78
C CYS A 91 -18.98 -1.69 10.11
N PRO A 92 -19.52 -2.91 10.30
CA PRO A 92 -19.37 -3.66 11.55
C PRO A 92 -17.93 -4.06 11.85
N GLU A 93 -17.08 -4.20 10.82
CA GLU A 93 -15.67 -4.53 10.98
C GLU A 93 -14.90 -3.45 11.77
N GLU A 94 -15.38 -2.21 11.78
CA GLU A 94 -14.82 -1.14 12.62
C GLU A 94 -14.96 -1.49 14.12
N VAL A 95 -16.11 -2.00 14.51
CA VAL A 95 -16.37 -2.43 15.90
C VAL A 95 -15.51 -3.64 16.27
N TYR A 96 -15.47 -4.66 15.40
CA TYR A 96 -14.67 -5.86 15.63
C TYR A 96 -13.18 -5.56 15.74
N LEU A 97 -12.68 -4.63 14.93
CA LEU A 97 -11.30 -4.17 15.03
C LEU A 97 -11.06 -3.42 16.35
N ALA A 98 -11.99 -2.54 16.77
CA ALA A 98 -11.87 -1.82 18.03
C ALA A 98 -11.82 -2.78 19.23
N GLU A 99 -12.71 -3.78 19.28
CA GLU A 99 -12.69 -4.84 20.31
C GLU A 99 -11.33 -5.55 20.34
N ARG A 100 -10.85 -5.97 19.18
CA ARG A 100 -9.54 -6.65 19.11
C ARG A 100 -8.39 -5.77 19.56
N LEU A 101 -8.41 -4.48 19.24
CA LEU A 101 -7.38 -3.54 19.69
C LEU A 101 -7.40 -3.34 21.21
N LEU A 102 -8.57 -3.29 21.83
CA LEU A 102 -8.70 -3.22 23.29
C LEU A 102 -8.23 -4.50 23.98
N GLU A 103 -8.51 -5.67 23.42
CA GLU A 103 -7.99 -6.94 23.95
C GLU A 103 -6.46 -6.98 24.02
N ILE A 104 -5.78 -6.52 22.97
CA ILE A 104 -4.31 -6.54 22.90
C ILE A 104 -3.66 -5.32 23.56
N ASN A 105 -4.45 -4.32 23.95
CA ASN A 105 -4.01 -3.12 24.64
C ASN A 105 -4.83 -2.88 25.92
N PRO A 106 -4.70 -3.73 26.95
CA PRO A 106 -5.57 -3.73 28.13
C PRO A 106 -5.45 -2.45 29.00
N TRP A 107 -4.52 -1.57 28.68
CA TRP A 107 -4.36 -0.25 29.31
C TRP A 107 -5.27 0.82 28.67
N ALA A 108 -5.89 0.55 27.52
CA ALA A 108 -6.74 1.48 26.79
C ALA A 108 -8.22 1.25 27.10
N ASP A 109 -8.98 2.32 27.25
CA ASP A 109 -10.42 2.28 27.51
C ASP A 109 -11.27 2.37 26.25
N CYS A 110 -10.73 2.98 25.19
CA CYS A 110 -11.45 3.17 23.93
C CYS A 110 -10.50 3.30 22.74
N VAL A 111 -11.06 3.15 21.55
CA VAL A 111 -10.36 3.26 20.27
C VAL A 111 -11.03 4.32 19.40
N LYS A 112 -10.22 5.16 18.75
CA LYS A 112 -10.70 6.11 17.75
C LYS A 112 -9.88 5.93 16.47
N PHE A 113 -10.58 5.70 15.36
CA PHE A 113 -9.94 5.62 14.05
C PHE A 113 -9.89 7.00 13.41
N SER A 114 -8.76 7.30 12.76
CA SER A 114 -8.60 8.49 11.93
C SER A 114 -8.10 8.11 10.55
N ARG A 115 -8.34 8.97 9.58
CA ARG A 115 -7.86 8.77 8.22
C ARG A 115 -6.37 9.08 8.08
N ALA A 116 -5.89 10.01 8.85
CA ALA A 116 -4.50 10.46 8.86
C ALA A 116 -4.11 10.86 10.28
N GLY A 117 -2.84 10.77 10.55
CA GLY A 117 -2.27 11.16 11.85
C GLY A 117 -2.35 12.65 12.14
#